data_b4142e97b515909c10e2dce20ae4210b
#
_entry.id   b4142e97b515909c10e2dce20ae4210b
#
_cell.length_a   1.000
_cell.length_b   1.000
_cell.length_c   1.000
_cell.angle_alpha   90.00
_cell.angle_beta   90.00
_cell.angle_gamma   90.00
#
_symmetry.space_group_name_H-M   'P 1'
#
loop_
_entity.id
_entity.type
_entity.pdbx_description
1 polymer ?
#
loop_
_entity_poly.entity_id
_entity_poly.type
_entity_poly.pdbx_seq_one_letter_code
_entity_poly.pdbx_strand_id
1 'polypeptide(L)' 'MPHVEIKCYPGRTEEVKQKCADKVAADVAELLGCNLSSVSVAIKEVEKENWKEQVFEGQIFADEKALYVKPRYTC' A
#
# COMPACT_ATOMS: atom_id res chain seq x y z
N MET A 1 -3.24 -13.90 9.29
CA MET A 1 -4.06 -12.68 9.27
C MET A 1 -3.28 -11.54 8.63
N PRO A 2 -3.08 -11.50 7.22
CA PRO A 2 -2.35 -10.40 6.60
C PRO A 2 -3.19 -9.12 6.51
N HIS A 3 -2.53 -7.98 6.70
CA HIS A 3 -3.13 -6.66 6.50
C HIS A 3 -2.23 -5.83 5.60
N VAL A 4 -2.79 -5.26 4.54
CA VAL A 4 -2.07 -4.43 3.58
C VAL A 4 -2.54 -3.00 3.69
N GLU A 5 -1.61 -2.08 3.77
CA GLU A 5 -1.93 -0.66 3.75
C GLU A 5 -1.24 -0.03 2.54
N ILE A 6 -2.03 0.59 1.68
CA ILE A 6 -1.54 1.29 0.50
C ILE A 6 -1.74 2.79 0.70
N LYS A 7 -0.66 3.55 0.56
CA LYS A 7 -0.75 5.01 0.56
C LYS A 7 -0.44 5.51 -0.84
N CYS A 8 -1.23 6.44 -1.31
CA CYS A 8 -1.07 6.99 -2.66
C CYS A 8 -1.61 8.42 -2.72
N TYR A 9 -1.27 9.13 -3.79
CA TYR A 9 -1.84 10.45 -4.02
C TYR A 9 -3.33 10.34 -4.32
N PRO A 10 -4.12 11.35 -3.95
CA PRO A 10 -5.53 11.38 -4.32
C PRO A 10 -5.73 11.54 -5.82
N GLY A 11 -6.92 11.27 -6.31
CA GLY A 11 -7.29 11.49 -7.71
C GLY A 11 -7.89 10.27 -8.39
N ARG A 12 -7.78 9.09 -7.81
CA ARG A 12 -8.39 7.89 -8.38
C ARG A 12 -9.82 7.74 -7.90
N THR A 13 -10.65 7.14 -8.74
CA THR A 13 -12.04 6.88 -8.37
C THR A 13 -12.14 5.77 -7.33
N GLU A 14 -13.27 5.73 -6.63
CA GLU A 14 -13.53 4.64 -5.68
C GLU A 14 -13.54 3.28 -6.39
N GLU A 15 -14.05 3.22 -7.63
CA GLU A 15 -14.05 1.98 -8.39
C GLU A 15 -12.65 1.47 -8.67
N VAL A 16 -11.74 2.34 -9.07
CA VAL A 16 -10.33 1.96 -9.33
C VAL A 16 -9.66 1.48 -8.04
N LYS A 17 -9.89 2.18 -6.94
CA LYS A 17 -9.31 1.79 -5.66
C LYS A 17 -9.85 0.44 -5.18
N GLN A 18 -11.16 0.20 -5.39
CA GLN A 18 -11.74 -1.09 -5.01
C GLN A 18 -11.17 -2.23 -5.84
N LYS A 19 -11.01 -2.04 -7.15
CA LYS A 19 -10.40 -3.06 -8.01
C LYS A 19 -8.97 -3.37 -7.59
N CYS A 20 -8.21 -2.34 -7.27
CA CYS A 20 -6.84 -2.51 -6.79
C CYS A 20 -6.81 -3.32 -5.49
N ALA A 21 -7.65 -2.95 -4.53
CA ALA A 21 -7.71 -3.65 -3.25
C ALA A 21 -8.10 -5.11 -3.42
N ASP A 22 -9.08 -5.40 -4.28
CA ASP A 22 -9.54 -6.76 -4.53
C ASP A 22 -8.43 -7.62 -5.13
N LYS A 23 -7.69 -7.07 -6.10
CA LYS A 23 -6.60 -7.80 -6.74
C LYS A 23 -5.45 -8.05 -5.78
N VAL A 24 -5.10 -7.05 -4.98
CA VAL A 24 -4.05 -7.18 -3.98
C VAL A 24 -4.43 -8.25 -2.95
N ALA A 25 -5.67 -8.22 -2.48
CA ALA A 25 -6.13 -9.21 -1.51
C ALA A 25 -6.04 -10.64 -2.06
N ALA A 26 -6.48 -10.83 -3.31
CA ALA A 26 -6.42 -12.14 -3.96
C ALA A 26 -4.99 -12.64 -4.11
N ASP A 27 -4.09 -11.77 -4.55
CA ASP A 27 -2.68 -12.13 -4.72
C ASP A 27 -2.00 -12.45 -3.39
N VAL A 28 -2.29 -11.68 -2.36
CA VAL A 28 -1.72 -11.93 -1.02
C VAL A 28 -2.21 -13.29 -0.50
N ALA A 29 -3.50 -13.57 -0.61
CA ALA A 29 -4.05 -14.84 -0.16
C ALA A 29 -3.40 -16.02 -0.87
N GLU A 30 -3.23 -15.91 -2.19
CA GLU A 30 -2.62 -16.96 -2.98
C GLU A 30 -1.15 -17.18 -2.62
N LEU A 31 -0.37 -16.09 -2.59
CA LEU A 31 1.08 -16.19 -2.41
C LEU A 31 1.49 -16.51 -0.97
N LEU A 32 0.75 -16.04 0.00
CA LEU A 32 1.03 -16.33 1.40
C LEU A 32 0.33 -17.60 1.89
N GLY A 33 -0.52 -18.20 1.05
CA GLY A 33 -1.17 -19.47 1.39
C GLY A 33 -2.19 -19.35 2.50
N CYS A 34 -3.08 -18.36 2.44
CA CYS A 34 -4.13 -18.18 3.44
C CYS A 34 -5.49 -17.97 2.77
N ASN A 35 -6.55 -18.01 3.58
CA ASN A 35 -7.89 -17.73 3.08
C ASN A 35 -8.04 -16.25 2.75
N LEU A 36 -8.77 -15.98 1.67
CA LEU A 36 -9.08 -14.59 1.30
C LEU A 36 -9.76 -13.84 2.45
N SER A 37 -10.59 -14.53 3.22
CA SER A 37 -11.31 -13.91 4.34
C SER A 37 -10.41 -13.40 5.45
N SER A 38 -9.14 -13.81 5.49
CA SER A 38 -8.21 -13.33 6.50
C SER A 38 -7.39 -12.11 6.05
N VAL A 39 -7.54 -11.70 4.78
CA VAL A 39 -6.79 -10.57 4.23
C VAL A 39 -7.62 -9.29 4.32
N SER A 40 -7.02 -8.23 4.80
CA SER A 40 -7.61 -6.90 4.77
C SER A 40 -6.70 -5.93 4.01
N VAL A 41 -7.30 -4.98 3.31
CA VAL A 41 -6.56 -3.99 2.52
C VAL A 41 -7.16 -2.62 2.78
N ALA A 42 -6.33 -1.68 3.19
CA ALA A 42 -6.71 -0.29 3.35
C ALA A 42 -5.99 0.56 2.31
N ILE A 43 -6.69 1.53 1.74
CA ILE A 43 -6.08 2.50 0.84
C ILE A 43 -6.29 3.88 1.45
N LYS A 44 -5.17 4.56 1.71
CA LYS A 44 -5.17 5.89 2.33
C LYS A 44 -4.56 6.88 1.37
N GLU A 45 -5.26 7.98 1.16
CA GLU A 45 -4.78 9.04 0.29
C GLU A 45 -3.99 10.06 1.09
N VAL A 46 -2.83 10.45 0.54
CA VAL A 46 -1.95 11.46 1.14
C VAL A 46 -1.68 12.51 0.08
N GLU A 47 -1.90 13.77 0.44
CA GLU A 47 -1.66 14.89 -0.47
C GLU A 47 -0.18 14.95 -0.86
N LYS A 48 0.07 15.38 -2.09
CA LYS A 48 1.43 15.44 -2.63
C LYS A 48 2.38 16.25 -1.75
N GLU A 49 1.92 17.38 -1.23
CA GLU A 49 2.74 18.25 -0.39
C GLU A 49 3.09 17.63 0.96
N ASN A 50 2.36 16.59 1.38
CA ASN A 50 2.62 15.89 2.63
C ASN A 50 3.40 14.59 2.44
N TRP A 51 3.61 14.17 1.18
CA TRP A 51 4.18 12.86 0.88
C TRP A 51 5.59 12.69 1.42
N LYS A 52 6.45 13.68 1.19
CA LYS A 52 7.84 13.60 1.63
C LYS A 52 7.95 13.34 3.12
N GLU A 53 7.27 14.15 3.91
CA GLU A 53 7.35 14.05 5.37
C GLU A 53 6.62 12.84 5.92
N GLN A 54 5.39 12.61 5.47
CA GLN A 54 4.53 11.59 6.06
C GLN A 54 4.80 10.18 5.53
N VAL A 55 5.23 10.06 4.28
CA VAL A 55 5.39 8.76 3.66
C VAL A 55 6.85 8.45 3.34
N PHE A 56 7.51 9.29 2.55
CA PHE A 56 8.87 8.98 2.13
C PHE A 56 9.84 8.91 3.31
N GLU A 57 9.89 9.95 4.12
CA GLU A 57 10.78 9.99 5.28
C GLU A 57 10.20 9.25 6.47
N GLY A 58 8.90 9.44 6.72
CA GLY A 58 8.24 8.90 7.91
C GLY A 58 8.00 7.40 7.88
N GLN A 59 7.87 6.81 6.70
CA GLN A 59 7.59 5.38 6.58
C GLN A 59 8.56 4.64 5.69
N ILE A 60 8.72 5.07 4.44
CA ILE A 60 9.56 4.33 3.48
C ILE A 60 11.01 4.29 3.95
N PHE A 61 11.59 5.46 4.17
CA PHE A 61 12.98 5.56 4.59
C PHE A 61 13.18 4.97 5.98
N ALA A 62 12.23 5.21 6.89
CA ALA A 62 12.31 4.70 8.26
C ALA A 62 12.29 3.16 8.31
N ASP A 63 11.58 2.52 7.36
CA ASP A 63 11.46 1.06 7.30
C ASP A 63 12.29 0.45 6.18
N GLU A 64 13.37 1.11 5.76
CA GLU A 64 14.10 0.69 4.58
C GLU A 64 14.58 -0.76 4.64
N LYS A 65 14.90 -1.27 5.82
CA LYS A 65 15.33 -2.66 5.99
C LYS A 65 14.21 -3.68 5.77
N ALA A 66 12.96 -3.24 5.85
CA ALA A 66 11.80 -4.10 5.66
C ALA A 66 11.26 -4.05 4.24
N LEU A 67 11.82 -3.21 3.38
CA LEU A 67 11.33 -3.07 2.01
C LEU A 67 11.78 -4.24 1.14
N TYR A 68 10.81 -4.91 0.53
CA TYR A 68 11.07 -5.94 -0.47
C TYR A 68 11.05 -5.36 -1.89
N VAL A 69 10.37 -4.23 -2.06
CA VAL A 69 10.36 -3.45 -3.30
C VAL A 69 10.70 -2.02 -2.93
N LYS A 70 11.81 -1.52 -3.43
CA LYS A 70 12.28 -0.18 -3.09
C LYS A 70 11.81 0.83 -4.13
N PRO A 71 11.49 2.06 -3.70
CA PRO A 71 11.15 3.10 -4.66
C PRO A 71 12.37 3.48 -5.49
N ARG A 72 12.12 3.87 -6.74
CA ARG A 72 13.17 4.35 -7.64
C ARG A 72 13.10 5.86 -7.80
N TYR A 73 12.59 6.55 -6.78
CA TYR A 73 12.52 8.01 -6.74
C TYR A 73 13.05 8.51 -5.40
N THR A 74 13.39 9.78 -5.35
CA THR A 74 13.73 10.48 -4.12
C THR A 74 12.89 11.76 -4.01
N CYS A 75 12.72 12.23 -2.80
CA CYS A 75 12.01 13.49 -2.55
C CYS A 75 12.99 14.57 -2.07
#